data_1dd73dd036fb4cca633acc3248a12ae0
#
_entry.id   1dd73dd036fb4cca633acc3248a12ae0
#
_cell.length_a   1.000
_cell.length_b   1.000
_cell.length_c   1.000
_cell.angle_alpha   90.00
_cell.angle_beta   90.00
_cell.angle_gamma   90.00
#
_symmetry.space_group_name_H-M   'P 1'
#
loop_
_entity.id
_entity.type
_entity.pdbx_description
1 polymer ?
#
loop_
_entity_poly.entity_id
_entity_poly.type
_entity_poly.pdbx_seq_one_letter_code
_entity_poly.pdbx_strand_id
1 'polypeptide(L)'
;MDGYHLHFGRKVVCGLDAFDFDVHLEADGYGHSHAHTHRREDAYERVDSYEHSEVHEHCHGHKHERSHEHEDGHSHSHTHRNLHDIYHIIDHLDSNERVKEMARTMFRIVAEAESKAHGLPVEQVHFHEVGAIDSIVDIISVAVCMDNLGVEDVVVSALSEGHGHVRCQHGVLPVPVPATANIASSYGLKLHFTDNDGEMVTATGAAIAAALRTKDRLPASCRLLKIGMGAGNKVFKQANVLRAMLLENSQDEDHTMWVLETNLDDCTGEMLGLTMEMLLDAGAADVWYTPIHMKKNRPAYMMSVLCRESSIVAMEEIILTQTTTIGIRRYPTERTVLERSEIQVETSYGPADVKMCAYKGRKFFYPEYESIRRICMEQGADFQTAYHQVRRKAEESRQD
;
A
#
# COMPACT_ATOMS: atom_id res chain seq x y z
N MET A 1 18.89 -12.32 22.87
CA MET A 1 19.59 -13.07 21.81
C MET A 1 21.01 -12.56 21.79
N ASP A 2 21.97 -13.44 22.01
CA ASP A 2 23.39 -13.15 21.95
C ASP A 2 23.99 -13.86 20.73
N GLY A 3 25.24 -13.58 20.35
CA GLY A 3 25.95 -14.27 19.28
C GLY A 3 25.77 -13.66 17.87
N TYR A 4 25.42 -12.39 17.78
CA TYR A 4 25.44 -11.66 16.52
C TYR A 4 25.82 -10.19 16.73
N HIS A 5 26.30 -9.54 15.68
CA HIS A 5 26.49 -8.10 15.62
C HIS A 5 25.94 -7.52 14.29
N LEU A 6 25.48 -6.27 14.35
CA LEU A 6 24.91 -5.56 13.20
C LEU A 6 26.00 -4.76 12.51
N HIS A 7 26.08 -4.90 11.21
CA HIS A 7 26.93 -4.06 10.36
C HIS A 7 26.10 -3.05 9.60
N PHE A 8 26.52 -1.79 9.67
CA PHE A 8 25.90 -0.68 8.95
C PHE A 8 26.94 -0.05 8.04
N GLY A 9 26.65 0.01 6.75
CA GLY A 9 27.58 0.50 5.75
C GLY A 9 26.87 1.19 4.57
N ARG A 10 27.69 1.47 3.56
CA ARG A 10 27.23 1.95 2.26
C ARG A 10 27.83 1.10 1.16
N LYS A 11 27.05 0.83 0.12
CA LYS A 11 27.44 -0.01 -1.00
C LYS A 11 26.98 0.63 -2.31
N VAL A 12 27.84 0.59 -3.30
CA VAL A 12 27.48 1.09 -4.64
C VAL A 12 26.96 -0.06 -5.49
N VAL A 13 25.70 0.05 -5.92
CA VAL A 13 25.03 -0.94 -6.77
C VAL A 13 24.62 -0.28 -8.08
N CYS A 14 25.23 -0.70 -9.19
CA CYS A 14 25.01 -0.10 -10.51
C CYS A 14 25.16 1.44 -10.53
N GLY A 15 26.13 1.96 -9.77
CA GLY A 15 26.36 3.42 -9.67
C GLY A 15 25.44 4.15 -8.67
N LEU A 16 24.52 3.44 -8.02
CA LEU A 16 23.67 4.00 -6.98
C LEU A 16 24.30 3.74 -5.61
N ASP A 17 24.43 4.80 -4.81
CA ASP A 17 24.88 4.72 -3.42
C ASP A 17 23.68 4.30 -2.54
N ALA A 18 23.75 3.12 -1.95
CA ALA A 18 22.70 2.52 -1.14
C ALA A 18 23.21 2.13 0.25
N PHE A 19 22.31 2.08 1.20
CA PHE A 19 22.58 1.63 2.56
C PHE A 19 22.77 0.12 2.56
N ASP A 20 23.80 -0.34 3.26
CA ASP A 20 24.15 -1.75 3.43
C ASP A 20 23.94 -2.14 4.88
N PHE A 21 23.14 -3.17 5.09
CA PHE A 21 22.80 -3.67 6.40
C PHE A 21 23.00 -5.19 6.41
N ASP A 22 23.87 -5.66 7.28
CA ASP A 22 24.17 -7.09 7.42
C ASP A 22 24.13 -7.51 8.89
N VAL A 23 23.67 -8.75 9.11
CA VAL A 23 23.68 -9.42 10.39
C VAL A 23 24.80 -10.47 10.40
N HIS A 24 25.84 -10.23 11.17
CA HIS A 24 26.97 -11.14 11.30
C HIS A 24 26.79 -12.02 12.53
N LEU A 25 26.76 -13.33 12.33
CA LEU A 25 26.71 -14.29 13.43
C LEU A 25 28.11 -14.47 14.02
N GLU A 26 28.26 -14.45 15.36
CA GLU A 26 29.46 -14.82 16.03
C GLU A 26 29.62 -16.33 15.86
N ALA A 27 30.60 -16.73 15.07
CA ALA A 27 30.97 -18.15 14.99
C ALA A 27 31.49 -18.60 16.34
N ASP A 28 30.98 -19.70 16.89
CA ASP A 28 31.53 -20.35 18.06
C ASP A 28 33.05 -20.56 17.88
N GLY A 29 33.81 -19.69 18.51
CA GLY A 29 35.25 -19.70 18.73
C GLY A 29 36.12 -20.41 17.72
N TYR A 30 36.46 -19.75 16.62
CA TYR A 30 37.78 -19.73 15.94
C TYR A 30 37.67 -18.85 14.69
N GLY A 31 38.42 -17.76 14.70
CA GLY A 31 38.42 -16.81 13.61
C GLY A 31 38.96 -17.40 12.30
N HIS A 32 38.13 -17.43 11.29
CA HIS A 32 38.52 -17.43 9.89
C HIS A 32 37.72 -16.39 9.15
N SER A 33 38.39 -15.28 8.88
CA SER A 33 37.90 -14.27 7.92
C SER A 33 37.83 -14.90 6.54
N HIS A 34 36.63 -15.22 6.07
CA HIS A 34 36.39 -15.51 4.67
C HIS A 34 36.21 -14.22 3.88
N ALA A 35 37.35 -13.65 3.50
CA ALA A 35 37.35 -12.68 2.42
C ALA A 35 37.05 -13.39 1.11
N HIS A 36 35.83 -13.27 0.60
CA HIS A 36 35.53 -13.69 -0.77
C HIS A 36 36.13 -12.69 -1.76
N THR A 37 37.42 -12.95 -2.10
CA THR A 37 38.05 -12.35 -3.26
C THR A 37 37.58 -13.05 -4.51
N HIS A 38 36.61 -12.47 -5.22
CA HIS A 38 36.35 -12.89 -6.59
C HIS A 38 37.51 -12.48 -7.49
N ARG A 39 38.36 -13.45 -7.84
CA ARG A 39 39.25 -13.34 -8.97
C ARG A 39 38.45 -13.35 -10.25
N ARG A 40 38.55 -12.25 -10.98
CA ARG A 40 38.19 -12.22 -12.42
C ARG A 40 39.18 -13.11 -13.17
N GLU A 41 38.68 -14.08 -13.88
CA GLU A 41 39.37 -14.68 -15.03
C GLU A 41 38.52 -14.39 -16.25
N ASP A 42 38.98 -13.40 -17.02
CA ASP A 42 38.58 -13.20 -18.39
C ASP A 42 39.26 -14.25 -19.25
N ALA A 43 38.50 -15.07 -19.94
CA ALA A 43 39.01 -15.79 -21.09
C ALA A 43 37.89 -15.94 -22.15
N TYR A 44 38.02 -15.11 -23.16
CA TYR A 44 37.39 -15.33 -24.45
C TYR A 44 38.14 -16.49 -25.13
N GLU A 45 37.38 -17.51 -25.61
CA GLU A 45 37.74 -18.19 -26.84
C GLU A 45 36.49 -18.77 -27.51
N ARG A 46 36.27 -18.27 -28.72
CA ARG A 46 35.41 -18.91 -29.73
C ARG A 46 36.14 -20.08 -30.34
N VAL A 47 35.46 -21.20 -30.56
CA VAL A 47 35.65 -21.99 -31.80
C VAL A 47 34.37 -22.79 -32.09
N ASP A 48 33.87 -22.61 -33.30
CA ASP A 48 32.88 -23.47 -33.99
C ASP A 48 33.46 -24.85 -34.29
N SER A 49 32.64 -25.90 -34.26
CA SER A 49 32.43 -26.77 -35.42
C SER A 49 31.73 -28.07 -35.03
N TYR A 50 30.86 -28.49 -35.92
CA TYR A 50 30.08 -29.71 -36.02
C TYR A 50 30.96 -30.98 -35.97
N GLU A 51 30.43 -32.14 -35.46
CA GLU A 51 30.10 -33.34 -36.25
C GLU A 51 29.64 -34.51 -35.36
N HIS A 52 28.80 -35.33 -35.99
CA HIS A 52 28.17 -36.59 -35.56
C HIS A 52 29.14 -37.71 -35.18
N SER A 53 28.78 -38.60 -34.24
CA SER A 53 28.45 -40.01 -34.56
C SER A 53 28.39 -40.94 -33.33
N GLU A 54 27.30 -41.70 -33.28
CA GLU A 54 27.11 -43.13 -32.96
C GLU A 54 27.69 -43.79 -31.69
N VAL A 55 26.71 -44.25 -30.90
CA VAL A 55 26.50 -45.55 -30.22
C VAL A 55 27.69 -46.48 -30.03
N HIS A 56 27.93 -46.85 -28.75
CA HIS A 56 28.18 -48.26 -28.36
C HIS A 56 27.92 -48.49 -26.87
N GLU A 57 27.04 -49.45 -26.55
CA GLU A 57 26.89 -50.14 -25.28
C GLU A 57 28.13 -50.95 -24.93
N HIS A 58 28.55 -50.95 -23.66
CA HIS A 58 29.12 -52.09 -23.00
C HIS A 58 28.93 -52.03 -21.47
N CYS A 59 28.18 -53.00 -20.95
CA CYS A 59 28.13 -53.42 -19.56
C CYS A 59 29.47 -54.02 -19.10
N HIS A 60 29.98 -53.60 -17.96
CA HIS A 60 30.72 -54.48 -17.06
C HIS A 60 30.63 -53.99 -15.62
N GLY A 61 30.05 -54.89 -14.80
CA GLY A 61 30.02 -54.67 -13.33
C GLY A 61 31.37 -55.06 -12.69
N HIS A 62 31.79 -54.30 -11.74
CA HIS A 62 32.68 -54.76 -10.70
C HIS A 62 32.25 -54.18 -9.36
N LYS A 63 31.91 -55.10 -8.42
CA LYS A 63 31.81 -54.86 -7.01
C LYS A 63 33.23 -54.63 -6.44
N HIS A 64 33.44 -53.55 -5.70
CA HIS A 64 34.44 -53.47 -4.68
C HIS A 64 33.86 -52.77 -3.45
N GLU A 65 33.63 -53.59 -2.42
CA GLU A 65 33.50 -53.13 -1.04
C GLU A 65 34.86 -52.59 -0.58
N ARG A 66 34.89 -51.35 -0.13
CA ARG A 66 35.86 -50.89 0.87
C ARG A 66 35.15 -49.86 1.76
N SER A 67 34.90 -50.27 2.97
CA SER A 67 34.61 -49.45 4.13
C SER A 67 35.76 -48.49 4.39
N HIS A 68 35.46 -47.21 4.35
CA HIS A 68 36.22 -46.21 5.09
C HIS A 68 35.22 -45.38 5.90
N GLU A 69 35.20 -45.66 7.18
CA GLU A 69 34.64 -44.75 8.18
C GLU A 69 35.48 -43.48 8.17
N HIS A 70 34.88 -42.35 7.76
CA HIS A 70 35.34 -41.04 8.15
C HIS A 70 34.17 -40.39 8.90
N GLU A 71 34.29 -40.45 10.20
CA GLU A 71 33.65 -39.52 11.10
C GLU A 71 34.27 -38.14 10.83
N ASP A 72 33.50 -37.26 10.15
CA ASP A 72 33.62 -35.84 10.27
C ASP A 72 32.21 -35.27 10.33
N GLY A 73 31.63 -35.48 11.52
CA GLY A 73 30.35 -34.87 11.88
C GLY A 73 30.58 -33.44 12.38
N HIS A 74 30.72 -32.48 11.48
CA HIS A 74 30.41 -31.09 11.83
C HIS A 74 28.92 -30.86 11.65
N SER A 75 28.17 -31.29 12.65
CA SER A 75 26.78 -30.90 12.84
C SER A 75 26.76 -29.42 13.23
N HIS A 76 26.57 -28.54 12.23
CA HIS A 76 26.07 -27.19 12.52
C HIS A 76 24.67 -27.34 13.08
N SER A 77 24.54 -27.15 14.40
CA SER A 77 23.26 -27.12 15.08
C SER A 77 22.44 -25.89 14.58
N HIS A 78 21.75 -26.07 13.48
CA HIS A 78 20.73 -25.11 13.09
C HIS A 78 19.56 -25.24 14.07
N THR A 79 19.40 -24.26 14.94
CA THR A 79 18.29 -24.22 15.88
C THR A 79 17.02 -23.94 15.09
N HIS A 80 16.25 -24.97 14.79
CA HIS A 80 14.93 -24.83 14.17
C HIS A 80 13.97 -24.20 15.18
N ARG A 81 13.49 -23.00 14.87
CA ARG A 81 12.51 -22.28 15.69
C ARG A 81 11.13 -22.43 15.08
N ASN A 82 10.13 -22.61 15.92
CA ASN A 82 8.73 -22.53 15.54
C ASN A 82 8.17 -21.12 15.83
N LEU A 83 6.94 -20.87 15.45
CA LEU A 83 6.29 -19.56 15.64
C LEU A 83 6.20 -19.16 17.12
N HIS A 84 6.01 -20.12 18.02
CA HIS A 84 5.94 -19.88 19.47
C HIS A 84 7.30 -19.40 20.02
N ASP A 85 8.40 -20.01 19.59
CA ASP A 85 9.74 -19.61 20.00
C ASP A 85 10.05 -18.17 19.57
N ILE A 86 9.60 -17.79 18.36
CA ILE A 86 9.76 -16.43 17.83
C ILE A 86 8.90 -15.44 18.62
N TYR A 87 7.66 -15.78 18.94
CA TYR A 87 6.80 -14.92 19.76
C TYR A 87 7.39 -14.71 21.16
N HIS A 88 7.96 -15.75 21.75
CA HIS A 88 8.66 -15.60 23.02
C HIS A 88 9.85 -14.62 22.95
N ILE A 89 10.57 -14.61 21.81
CA ILE A 89 11.65 -13.62 21.59
C ILE A 89 11.06 -12.22 21.49
N ILE A 90 9.99 -12.03 20.70
CA ILE A 90 9.34 -10.73 20.50
C ILE A 90 8.76 -10.19 21.82
N ASP A 91 8.17 -11.03 22.65
CA ASP A 91 7.60 -10.63 23.94
C ASP A 91 8.64 -10.04 24.89
N HIS A 92 9.88 -10.54 24.81
CA HIS A 92 11.01 -10.10 25.64
C HIS A 92 11.83 -8.95 25.04
N LEU A 93 11.39 -8.38 23.90
CA LEU A 93 12.03 -7.20 23.34
C LEU A 93 11.80 -5.98 24.24
N ASP A 94 12.86 -5.21 24.47
CA ASP A 94 12.76 -3.88 25.06
C ASP A 94 12.26 -2.88 23.99
N SER A 95 10.97 -2.96 23.70
CA SER A 95 10.31 -2.13 22.69
C SER A 95 8.82 -1.95 23.04
N ASN A 96 8.17 -1.01 22.36
CA ASN A 96 6.73 -0.74 22.55
C ASN A 96 5.85 -1.83 21.89
N GLU A 97 4.58 -1.88 22.28
CA GLU A 97 3.63 -2.90 21.77
C GLU A 97 3.36 -2.78 20.26
N ARG A 98 3.45 -1.59 19.68
CA ARG A 98 3.27 -1.38 18.24
C ARG A 98 4.35 -2.12 17.43
N VAL A 99 5.60 -2.02 17.84
CA VAL A 99 6.72 -2.75 17.22
C VAL A 99 6.52 -4.26 17.36
N LYS A 100 6.17 -4.73 18.57
CA LYS A 100 5.93 -6.16 18.83
C LYS A 100 4.81 -6.71 17.97
N GLU A 101 3.70 -5.99 17.85
CA GLU A 101 2.54 -6.43 17.07
C GLU A 101 2.84 -6.44 15.56
N MET A 102 3.57 -5.44 15.03
CA MET A 102 4.04 -5.47 13.64
C MET A 102 4.93 -6.69 13.37
N ALA A 103 5.88 -6.96 14.25
CA ALA A 103 6.77 -8.12 14.10
C ALA A 103 5.99 -9.44 14.17
N ARG A 104 5.07 -9.61 15.15
CA ARG A 104 4.20 -10.80 15.23
C ARG A 104 3.37 -10.99 13.96
N THR A 105 2.83 -9.90 13.40
CA THR A 105 2.04 -9.96 12.17
C THR A 105 2.87 -10.43 11.00
N MET A 106 4.09 -9.92 10.81
CA MET A 106 4.99 -10.36 9.75
C MET A 106 5.34 -11.84 9.88
N PHE A 107 5.69 -12.31 11.07
CA PHE A 107 5.99 -13.74 11.30
C PHE A 107 4.79 -14.65 11.12
N ARG A 108 3.59 -14.23 11.52
CA ARG A 108 2.35 -14.97 11.28
C ARG A 108 2.10 -15.16 9.79
N ILE A 109 2.29 -14.12 8.98
CA ILE A 109 2.14 -14.18 7.51
C ILE A 109 3.09 -15.21 6.90
N VAL A 110 4.34 -15.23 7.35
CA VAL A 110 5.31 -16.24 6.90
C VAL A 110 4.88 -17.64 7.33
N ALA A 111 4.48 -17.82 8.60
CA ALA A 111 4.07 -19.12 9.14
C ALA A 111 2.87 -19.70 8.39
N GLU A 112 1.87 -18.88 8.09
CA GLU A 112 0.70 -19.27 7.29
C GLU A 112 1.08 -19.69 5.85
N ALA A 113 2.03 -18.98 5.25
CA ALA A 113 2.51 -19.28 3.90
C ALA A 113 3.34 -20.57 3.83
N GLU A 114 4.21 -20.78 4.81
CA GLU A 114 5.00 -22.01 4.95
C GLU A 114 4.09 -23.21 5.29
N SER A 115 3.12 -23.05 6.19
CA SER A 115 2.08 -24.03 6.49
C SER A 115 1.40 -24.53 5.23
N LYS A 116 1.00 -23.59 4.36
CA LYS A 116 0.38 -23.91 3.07
C LYS A 116 1.34 -24.58 2.10
N ALA A 117 2.61 -24.17 2.06
CA ALA A 117 3.64 -24.74 1.19
C ALA A 117 3.98 -26.18 1.58
N HIS A 118 4.03 -26.47 2.89
CA HIS A 118 4.37 -27.78 3.43
C HIS A 118 3.16 -28.70 3.66
N GLY A 119 1.94 -28.18 3.62
CA GLY A 119 0.73 -28.94 3.94
C GLY A 119 0.65 -29.34 5.42
N LEU A 120 1.24 -28.56 6.31
CA LEU A 120 1.30 -28.81 7.76
C LEU A 120 0.49 -27.74 8.53
N PRO A 121 -0.05 -28.06 9.70
CA PRO A 121 -0.61 -27.04 10.60
C PRO A 121 0.44 -25.98 10.97
N VAL A 122 0.01 -24.73 11.17
CA VAL A 122 0.93 -23.59 11.46
C VAL A 122 1.79 -23.85 12.70
N GLU A 123 1.25 -24.55 13.71
CA GLU A 123 1.94 -24.90 14.95
C GLU A 123 3.07 -25.93 14.76
N GLN A 124 3.03 -26.66 13.65
CA GLN A 124 4.01 -27.68 13.29
C GLN A 124 5.03 -27.18 12.25
N VAL A 125 4.92 -25.94 11.83
CA VAL A 125 5.89 -25.33 10.91
C VAL A 125 7.17 -25.03 11.67
N HIS A 126 8.28 -25.56 11.18
CA HIS A 126 9.62 -25.18 11.60
C HIS A 126 10.21 -24.27 10.53
N PHE A 127 10.61 -23.09 10.92
CA PHE A 127 11.27 -22.15 10.03
C PHE A 127 12.69 -22.61 9.75
N HIS A 128 12.97 -22.99 8.52
CA HIS A 128 14.29 -23.42 8.10
C HIS A 128 15.19 -22.25 7.75
N GLU A 129 14.64 -21.22 7.09
CA GLU A 129 15.36 -20.01 6.71
C GLU A 129 14.91 -18.78 7.52
N VAL A 130 13.62 -18.57 7.68
CA VAL A 130 13.05 -17.40 8.37
C VAL A 130 13.19 -17.48 9.90
N GLY A 131 13.49 -18.65 10.47
CA GLY A 131 13.81 -18.84 11.89
C GLY A 131 15.28 -18.57 12.23
N ALA A 132 16.10 -18.27 11.24
CA ALA A 132 17.47 -17.86 11.45
C ALA A 132 17.54 -16.45 12.07
N ILE A 133 18.64 -16.17 12.78
CA ILE A 133 18.78 -14.91 13.54
C ILE A 133 18.72 -13.68 12.63
N ASP A 134 19.28 -13.75 11.44
CA ASP A 134 19.27 -12.69 10.43
C ASP A 134 17.85 -12.26 10.06
N SER A 135 16.97 -13.20 9.70
CA SER A 135 15.58 -12.93 9.36
C SER A 135 14.77 -12.37 10.55
N ILE A 136 15.06 -12.84 11.76
CA ILE A 136 14.41 -12.31 12.97
C ILE A 136 14.82 -10.85 13.20
N VAL A 137 16.10 -10.55 13.05
CA VAL A 137 16.64 -9.20 13.20
C VAL A 137 16.11 -8.28 12.10
N ASP A 138 16.05 -8.75 10.86
CA ASP A 138 15.50 -7.98 9.72
C ASP A 138 14.05 -7.55 9.98
N ILE A 139 13.18 -8.48 10.36
CA ILE A 139 11.76 -8.21 10.63
C ILE A 139 11.60 -7.22 11.79
N ILE A 140 12.31 -7.45 12.89
CA ILE A 140 12.25 -6.57 14.06
C ILE A 140 12.80 -5.18 13.72
N SER A 141 13.90 -5.09 12.97
CA SER A 141 14.50 -3.83 12.55
C SER A 141 13.55 -3.02 11.67
N VAL A 142 12.86 -3.67 10.74
CA VAL A 142 11.82 -3.00 9.93
C VAL A 142 10.70 -2.49 10.81
N ALA A 143 10.19 -3.27 11.77
CA ALA A 143 9.14 -2.83 12.69
C ALA A 143 9.56 -1.61 13.51
N VAL A 144 10.80 -1.58 14.02
CA VAL A 144 11.37 -0.43 14.74
C VAL A 144 11.51 0.78 13.82
N CYS A 145 12.01 0.60 12.59
CA CYS A 145 12.15 1.70 11.63
C CYS A 145 10.78 2.32 11.28
N MET A 146 9.76 1.49 11.05
CA MET A 146 8.41 1.95 10.73
C MET A 146 7.75 2.70 11.88
N ASP A 147 7.95 2.24 13.12
CA ASP A 147 7.48 2.95 14.31
C ASP A 147 8.15 4.31 14.45
N ASN A 148 9.49 4.36 14.30
CA ASN A 148 10.25 5.62 14.35
C ASN A 148 9.89 6.63 13.25
N LEU A 149 9.53 6.15 12.05
CA LEU A 149 9.10 7.02 10.96
C LEU A 149 7.71 7.63 11.23
N GLY A 150 6.92 7.02 12.10
CA GLY A 150 5.58 7.50 12.44
C GLY A 150 4.61 7.53 11.27
N VAL A 151 4.86 6.70 10.22
CA VAL A 151 3.97 6.61 9.07
C VAL A 151 2.75 5.75 9.39
N GLU A 152 1.61 6.19 8.89
CA GLU A 152 0.33 5.48 9.05
C GLU A 152 -0.07 4.80 7.74
N ASP A 153 0.16 5.45 6.61
CA ASP A 153 -0.19 4.95 5.29
C ASP A 153 1.04 4.45 4.54
N VAL A 154 0.95 3.22 4.06
CA VAL A 154 1.99 2.56 3.28
C VAL A 154 1.41 2.01 1.98
N VAL A 155 2.00 2.42 0.87
CA VAL A 155 1.70 1.88 -0.46
C VAL A 155 2.86 1.03 -0.92
N VAL A 156 2.58 -0.22 -1.25
CA VAL A 156 3.55 -1.15 -1.85
C VAL A 156 3.26 -1.23 -3.35
N SER A 157 4.23 -0.80 -4.16
CA SER A 157 4.18 -0.95 -5.62
C SER A 157 4.31 -2.43 -6.02
N ALA A 158 4.19 -2.74 -7.31
CA ALA A 158 4.49 -4.08 -7.79
C ALA A 158 5.93 -4.45 -7.44
N LEU A 159 6.11 -5.61 -6.77
CA LEU A 159 7.41 -6.15 -6.40
C LEU A 159 8.05 -6.78 -7.63
N SER A 160 9.29 -6.44 -7.91
CA SER A 160 10.04 -7.05 -9.02
C SER A 160 10.51 -8.43 -8.63
N GLU A 161 10.08 -9.45 -9.39
CA GLU A 161 10.44 -10.85 -9.17
C GLU A 161 11.19 -11.41 -10.39
N GLY A 162 12.12 -12.35 -10.13
CA GLY A 162 12.83 -13.05 -11.19
C GLY A 162 12.08 -14.28 -11.70
N HIS A 163 12.82 -15.15 -12.36
CA HIS A 163 12.32 -16.42 -12.87
C HIS A 163 13.34 -17.54 -12.66
N GLY A 164 13.03 -18.75 -13.15
CA GLY A 164 13.92 -19.90 -13.04
C GLY A 164 13.84 -20.60 -11.69
N HIS A 165 14.96 -20.83 -11.04
CA HIS A 165 15.04 -21.63 -9.83
C HIS A 165 16.02 -21.02 -8.84
N VAL A 166 15.80 -21.30 -7.55
CA VAL A 166 16.72 -20.96 -6.46
C VAL A 166 17.06 -22.21 -5.66
N ARG A 167 18.31 -22.33 -5.23
CA ARG A 167 18.75 -23.39 -4.30
C ARG A 167 18.61 -22.89 -2.87
N CYS A 168 17.83 -23.61 -2.08
CA CYS A 168 17.61 -23.34 -0.68
C CYS A 168 17.76 -24.64 0.15
N GLN A 169 17.48 -24.60 1.46
CA GLN A 169 17.55 -25.79 2.32
C GLN A 169 16.60 -26.91 1.88
N HIS A 170 15.50 -26.59 1.22
CA HIS A 170 14.54 -27.57 0.66
C HIS A 170 14.96 -28.13 -0.71
N GLY A 171 16.18 -27.79 -1.20
CA GLY A 171 16.66 -28.17 -2.51
C GLY A 171 16.49 -27.07 -3.55
N VAL A 172 16.18 -27.45 -4.79
CA VAL A 172 15.98 -26.50 -5.90
C VAL A 172 14.49 -26.22 -6.07
N LEU A 173 14.07 -24.99 -5.82
CA LEU A 173 12.68 -24.55 -5.91
C LEU A 173 12.47 -23.58 -7.08
N PRO A 174 11.27 -23.58 -7.70
CA PRO A 174 10.92 -22.59 -8.73
C PRO A 174 10.76 -21.19 -8.11
N VAL A 175 10.99 -20.16 -8.90
CA VAL A 175 10.81 -18.74 -8.53
C VAL A 175 9.51 -18.22 -9.18
N PRO A 176 8.62 -17.56 -8.38
CA PRO A 176 8.73 -17.31 -6.94
C PRO A 176 8.63 -18.59 -6.10
N VAL A 177 9.36 -18.64 -5.00
CA VAL A 177 9.29 -19.78 -4.10
C VAL A 177 7.88 -19.96 -3.52
N PRO A 178 7.45 -21.18 -3.17
CA PRO A 178 6.06 -21.45 -2.76
C PRO A 178 5.54 -20.54 -1.64
N ALA A 179 6.34 -20.23 -0.63
CA ALA A 179 5.95 -19.32 0.45
C ALA A 179 5.70 -17.89 -0.07
N THR A 180 6.60 -17.34 -0.89
CA THR A 180 6.43 -16.02 -1.52
C THR A 180 5.17 -15.97 -2.40
N ALA A 181 4.95 -17.02 -3.22
CA ALA A 181 3.75 -17.11 -4.06
C ALA A 181 2.46 -17.16 -3.22
N ASN A 182 2.47 -17.92 -2.12
CA ASN A 182 1.34 -18.01 -1.18
C ASN A 182 1.03 -16.66 -0.53
N ILE A 183 2.05 -15.91 -0.08
CA ILE A 183 1.88 -14.57 0.49
C ILE A 183 1.31 -13.62 -0.56
N ALA A 184 1.92 -13.56 -1.75
CA ALA A 184 1.46 -12.68 -2.82
C ALA A 184 0.00 -12.93 -3.19
N SER A 185 -0.40 -14.21 -3.29
CA SER A 185 -1.79 -14.59 -3.58
C SER A 185 -2.75 -14.24 -2.46
N SER A 186 -2.40 -14.56 -1.20
CA SER A 186 -3.30 -14.38 -0.06
C SER A 186 -3.52 -12.91 0.29
N TYR A 187 -2.52 -12.08 0.10
CA TYR A 187 -2.54 -10.65 0.44
C TYR A 187 -2.66 -9.73 -0.77
N GLY A 188 -2.85 -10.28 -1.98
CA GLY A 188 -3.05 -9.50 -3.21
C GLY A 188 -1.87 -8.59 -3.55
N LEU A 189 -0.64 -9.02 -3.28
CA LEU A 189 0.56 -8.30 -3.71
C LEU A 189 0.72 -8.41 -5.22
N LYS A 190 1.06 -7.30 -5.85
CA LYS A 190 1.33 -7.26 -7.29
C LYS A 190 2.78 -7.66 -7.55
N LEU A 191 3.02 -8.62 -8.45
CA LEU A 191 4.33 -9.00 -8.90
C LEU A 191 4.58 -8.49 -10.33
N HIS A 192 5.78 -8.00 -10.58
CA HIS A 192 6.31 -7.67 -11.90
C HIS A 192 7.45 -8.62 -12.21
N PHE A 193 7.22 -9.56 -13.12
CA PHE A 193 8.23 -10.53 -13.50
C PHE A 193 9.26 -9.91 -14.42
N THR A 194 10.53 -10.03 -14.04
CA THR A 194 11.68 -9.53 -14.78
C THR A 194 12.39 -10.64 -15.53
N ASP A 195 13.36 -10.31 -16.37
CA ASP A 195 14.23 -11.26 -17.06
C ASP A 195 15.50 -11.63 -16.25
N ASN A 196 15.48 -11.42 -14.94
CA ASN A 196 16.53 -11.88 -14.03
C ASN A 196 16.32 -13.34 -13.66
N ASP A 197 17.42 -14.08 -13.64
CA ASP A 197 17.43 -15.45 -13.15
C ASP A 197 17.60 -15.49 -11.62
N GLY A 198 16.72 -16.19 -10.93
CA GLY A 198 16.71 -16.33 -9.48
C GLY A 198 15.70 -15.46 -8.75
N GLU A 199 15.62 -15.70 -7.45
CA GLU A 199 14.69 -15.04 -6.52
C GLU A 199 15.11 -13.61 -6.22
N MET A 200 14.19 -12.66 -6.43
CA MET A 200 14.34 -11.25 -6.06
C MET A 200 13.45 -10.87 -4.88
N VAL A 201 12.34 -11.57 -4.68
CA VAL A 201 11.40 -11.35 -3.57
C VAL A 201 11.42 -12.58 -2.65
N THR A 202 12.03 -12.44 -1.48
CA THR A 202 12.04 -13.50 -0.47
C THR A 202 10.70 -13.58 0.28
N ALA A 203 10.43 -14.71 0.93
CA ALA A 203 9.25 -14.88 1.78
C ALA A 203 9.20 -13.82 2.89
N THR A 204 10.35 -13.50 3.52
CA THR A 204 10.47 -12.43 4.52
C THR A 204 10.09 -11.07 3.93
N GLY A 205 10.65 -10.72 2.78
CA GLY A 205 10.36 -9.45 2.10
C GLY A 205 8.89 -9.32 1.68
N ALA A 206 8.30 -10.41 1.18
CA ALA A 206 6.87 -10.46 0.84
C ALA A 206 5.97 -10.28 2.07
N ALA A 207 6.33 -10.92 3.20
CA ALA A 207 5.58 -10.79 4.46
C ALA A 207 5.65 -9.37 5.04
N ILE A 208 6.82 -8.74 4.99
CA ILE A 208 6.98 -7.33 5.38
C ILE A 208 6.09 -6.44 4.51
N ALA A 209 6.15 -6.61 3.18
CA ALA A 209 5.32 -5.84 2.25
C ALA A 209 3.83 -6.04 2.50
N ALA A 210 3.39 -7.27 2.75
CA ALA A 210 2.00 -7.62 3.04
C ALA A 210 1.52 -7.02 4.36
N ALA A 211 2.33 -7.10 5.42
CA ALA A 211 1.99 -6.60 6.75
C ALA A 211 1.91 -5.07 6.82
N LEU A 212 2.78 -4.39 6.07
CA LEU A 212 2.87 -2.94 6.11
C LEU A 212 1.88 -2.24 5.17
N ARG A 213 1.43 -2.88 4.09
CA ARG A 213 0.55 -2.25 3.10
C ARG A 213 -0.80 -1.88 3.70
N THR A 214 -1.13 -0.59 3.72
CA THR A 214 -2.42 -0.06 4.17
C THR A 214 -3.25 0.52 3.03
N LYS A 215 -2.61 0.92 1.92
CA LYS A 215 -3.27 1.52 0.75
C LYS A 215 -2.86 0.83 -0.55
N ASP A 216 -3.76 0.80 -1.52
CA ASP A 216 -3.53 0.17 -2.83
C ASP A 216 -2.96 1.12 -3.88
N ARG A 217 -3.05 2.43 -3.64
CA ARG A 217 -2.66 3.46 -4.60
C ARG A 217 -2.01 4.64 -3.89
N LEU A 218 -1.09 5.28 -4.59
CA LEU A 218 -0.56 6.59 -4.19
C LEU A 218 -1.66 7.65 -4.31
N PRO A 219 -1.63 8.70 -3.47
CA PRO A 219 -2.49 9.86 -3.65
C PRO A 219 -2.24 10.51 -5.02
N ALA A 220 -3.26 11.17 -5.56
CA ALA A 220 -3.17 11.84 -6.86
C ALA A 220 -2.08 12.92 -6.90
N SER A 221 -1.85 13.59 -5.77
CA SER A 221 -0.80 14.59 -5.58
C SER A 221 -0.09 14.37 -4.24
N CYS A 222 1.23 14.34 -4.28
CA CYS A 222 2.04 14.21 -3.07
C CYS A 222 3.38 14.91 -3.24
N ARG A 223 3.94 15.39 -2.15
CA ARG A 223 5.30 15.94 -2.12
C ARG A 223 6.27 14.87 -1.64
N LEU A 224 7.31 14.61 -2.43
CA LEU A 224 8.38 13.72 -2.04
C LEU A 224 9.28 14.42 -1.02
N LEU A 225 9.33 13.90 0.21
CA LEU A 225 10.13 14.46 1.30
C LEU A 225 11.52 13.84 1.37
N LYS A 226 11.61 12.50 1.33
CA LYS A 226 12.88 11.78 1.47
C LYS A 226 12.85 10.49 0.64
N ILE A 227 14.03 10.05 0.24
CA ILE A 227 14.26 8.76 -0.41
C ILE A 227 15.32 8.01 0.39
N GLY A 228 15.05 6.74 0.67
CA GLY A 228 16.01 5.78 1.19
C GLY A 228 16.21 4.65 0.18
N MET A 229 17.43 4.17 0.06
CA MET A 229 17.76 2.99 -0.76
C MET A 229 18.54 1.99 0.08
N GLY A 230 18.09 0.73 0.11
CA GLY A 230 18.79 -0.40 0.70
C GLY A 230 19.35 -1.31 -0.38
N ALA A 231 20.60 -1.73 -0.24
CA ALA A 231 21.28 -2.62 -1.18
C ALA A 231 21.00 -4.08 -0.87
N GLY A 232 20.69 -4.88 -1.90
CA GLY A 232 20.69 -6.34 -1.79
C GLY A 232 22.06 -6.93 -2.15
N ASN A 233 22.36 -8.13 -1.65
CA ASN A 233 23.65 -8.81 -1.84
C ASN A 233 23.75 -9.56 -3.18
N LYS A 234 22.62 -10.01 -3.76
CA LYS A 234 22.62 -10.70 -5.06
C LYS A 234 22.86 -9.71 -6.20
N VAL A 235 23.64 -10.14 -7.18
CA VAL A 235 23.91 -9.34 -8.41
C VAL A 235 22.93 -9.76 -9.50
N PHE A 236 22.20 -8.78 -10.04
CA PHE A 236 21.26 -8.96 -11.14
C PHE A 236 21.62 -8.03 -12.30
N LYS A 237 20.92 -8.17 -13.42
CA LYS A 237 21.11 -7.29 -14.61
C LYS A 237 20.77 -5.83 -14.28
N GLN A 238 19.78 -5.59 -13.43
CA GLN A 238 19.45 -4.26 -12.90
C GLN A 238 19.94 -4.10 -11.45
N ALA A 239 19.92 -2.86 -10.97
CA ALA A 239 20.29 -2.58 -9.59
C ALA A 239 19.39 -3.33 -8.61
N ASN A 240 19.98 -4.16 -7.76
CA ASN A 240 19.28 -4.84 -6.69
C ASN A 240 19.18 -3.92 -5.47
N VAL A 241 18.18 -3.06 -5.48
CA VAL A 241 17.94 -2.09 -4.40
C VAL A 241 16.44 -2.03 -4.06
N LEU A 242 16.16 -1.92 -2.76
CA LEU A 242 14.85 -1.51 -2.26
C LEU A 242 14.83 0.01 -2.11
N ARG A 243 13.83 0.67 -2.69
CA ARG A 243 13.65 2.11 -2.57
C ARG A 243 12.42 2.42 -1.74
N ALA A 244 12.61 3.08 -0.61
CA ALA A 244 11.56 3.66 0.22
C ALA A 244 11.46 5.17 -0.04
N MET A 245 10.25 5.67 -0.21
CA MET A 245 9.96 7.08 -0.41
C MET A 245 9.02 7.57 0.68
N LEU A 246 9.44 8.58 1.43
CA LEU A 246 8.58 9.29 2.36
C LEU A 246 7.87 10.40 1.60
N LEU A 247 6.56 10.27 1.54
CA LEU A 247 5.69 11.20 0.84
C LEU A 247 4.86 11.98 1.87
N GLU A 248 4.71 13.26 1.63
CA GLU A 248 3.72 14.07 2.32
C GLU A 248 2.51 14.19 1.41
N ASN A 249 1.37 13.76 1.92
CA ASN A 249 0.13 14.00 1.20
C ASN A 249 -0.08 15.51 1.15
N SER A 250 -0.11 16.09 -0.05
CA SER A 250 -0.52 17.48 -0.15
C SER A 250 -1.95 17.53 0.36
N GLN A 251 -2.20 18.32 1.39
CA GLN A 251 -3.53 18.50 2.01
C GLN A 251 -4.60 19.02 1.05
N ASP A 252 -4.34 18.96 -0.24
CA ASP A 252 -5.31 19.18 -1.33
C ASP A 252 -6.32 18.02 -1.51
N GLU A 253 -6.42 17.09 -0.54
CA GLU A 253 -7.48 16.07 -0.53
C GLU A 253 -8.90 16.69 -0.55
N ASP A 254 -9.01 17.96 -0.18
CA ASP A 254 -10.28 18.68 -0.19
C ASP A 254 -10.71 19.16 -1.61
N HIS A 255 -9.83 19.10 -2.59
CA HIS A 255 -10.12 19.60 -3.95
C HIS A 255 -10.51 18.52 -4.95
N THR A 256 -10.08 17.26 -4.74
CA THR A 256 -10.48 16.16 -5.63
C THR A 256 -11.83 15.62 -5.21
N MET A 257 -12.82 15.93 -6.01
CA MET A 257 -14.16 15.39 -5.86
C MET A 257 -14.40 14.33 -6.93
N TRP A 258 -15.37 13.49 -6.70
CA TRP A 258 -15.83 12.51 -7.67
C TRP A 258 -17.23 12.86 -8.15
N VAL A 259 -17.45 12.71 -9.44
CA VAL A 259 -18.79 12.77 -10.01
C VAL A 259 -19.24 11.36 -10.33
N LEU A 260 -20.37 10.98 -9.77
CA LEU A 260 -21.08 9.74 -10.09
C LEU A 260 -22.25 10.07 -10.99
N GLU A 261 -22.37 9.42 -12.15
CA GLU A 261 -23.44 9.69 -13.10
C GLU A 261 -24.17 8.43 -13.51
N THR A 262 -25.48 8.53 -13.59
CA THR A 262 -26.32 7.49 -14.16
C THR A 262 -27.51 8.08 -14.93
N ASN A 263 -27.97 7.35 -15.95
CA ASN A 263 -29.12 7.76 -16.79
C ASN A 263 -30.34 6.93 -16.41
N LEU A 264 -31.46 7.60 -16.20
CA LEU A 264 -32.71 7.04 -15.67
C LEU A 264 -33.86 7.38 -16.60
N ASP A 265 -34.43 6.38 -17.31
CA ASP A 265 -35.55 6.57 -18.26
C ASP A 265 -36.90 6.00 -17.76
N ASP A 266 -36.90 5.41 -16.55
CA ASP A 266 -38.06 4.76 -15.96
C ASP A 266 -38.27 5.03 -14.46
N CYS A 267 -37.56 6.02 -13.88
CA CYS A 267 -37.77 6.48 -12.52
C CYS A 267 -38.87 7.54 -12.43
N THR A 268 -39.70 7.46 -11.40
CA THR A 268 -40.68 8.52 -11.10
C THR A 268 -40.01 9.73 -10.45
N GLY A 269 -40.65 10.91 -10.56
CA GLY A 269 -40.16 12.12 -9.89
C GLY A 269 -40.08 11.97 -8.37
N GLU A 270 -40.96 11.17 -7.75
CA GLU A 270 -40.93 10.88 -6.31
C GLU A 270 -39.70 10.05 -5.91
N MET A 271 -39.35 9.01 -6.68
CA MET A 271 -38.13 8.23 -6.47
C MET A 271 -36.90 9.11 -6.60
N LEU A 272 -36.85 9.97 -7.61
CA LEU A 272 -35.73 10.89 -7.83
C LEU A 272 -35.58 11.87 -6.65
N GLY A 273 -36.72 12.44 -6.17
CA GLY A 273 -36.73 13.36 -5.03
C GLY A 273 -36.21 12.71 -3.76
N LEU A 274 -36.71 11.52 -3.40
CA LEU A 274 -36.25 10.78 -2.22
C LEU A 274 -34.78 10.40 -2.34
N THR A 275 -34.34 9.94 -3.50
CA THR A 275 -32.94 9.58 -3.72
C THR A 275 -32.01 10.77 -3.53
N MET A 276 -32.38 11.96 -4.00
CA MET A 276 -31.63 13.19 -3.80
C MET A 276 -31.48 13.52 -2.30
N GLU A 277 -32.58 13.46 -1.53
CA GLU A 277 -32.56 13.70 -0.09
C GLU A 277 -31.62 12.71 0.62
N MET A 278 -31.74 11.43 0.35
CA MET A 278 -30.88 10.40 0.94
C MET A 278 -29.41 10.59 0.60
N LEU A 279 -29.08 10.98 -0.62
CA LEU A 279 -27.69 11.25 -1.04
C LEU A 279 -27.11 12.46 -0.33
N LEU A 280 -27.86 13.55 -0.19
CA LEU A 280 -27.43 14.74 0.54
C LEU A 280 -27.25 14.45 2.03
N ASP A 281 -28.16 13.70 2.66
CA ASP A 281 -28.09 13.28 4.06
C ASP A 281 -26.89 12.35 4.30
N ALA A 282 -26.52 11.52 3.31
CA ALA A 282 -25.33 10.66 3.38
C ALA A 282 -24.01 11.40 3.09
N GLY A 283 -24.05 12.72 2.85
CA GLY A 283 -22.88 13.58 2.72
C GLY A 283 -22.42 13.82 1.29
N ALA A 284 -23.29 13.67 0.30
CA ALA A 284 -23.02 14.20 -1.03
C ALA A 284 -22.81 15.72 -0.96
N ALA A 285 -21.80 16.22 -1.66
CA ALA A 285 -21.52 17.65 -1.70
C ALA A 285 -22.52 18.40 -2.58
N ASP A 286 -23.07 17.72 -3.59
CA ASP A 286 -24.13 18.22 -4.46
C ASP A 286 -24.79 17.06 -5.20
N VAL A 287 -26.08 17.23 -5.55
CA VAL A 287 -26.86 16.29 -6.35
C VAL A 287 -27.74 17.07 -7.30
N TRP A 288 -27.69 16.75 -8.59
CA TRP A 288 -28.54 17.41 -9.58
C TRP A 288 -29.03 16.47 -10.67
N TYR A 289 -30.10 16.86 -11.34
CA TYR A 289 -30.70 16.16 -12.48
C TYR A 289 -30.58 16.99 -13.74
N THR A 290 -30.08 16.36 -14.81
CA THR A 290 -30.07 16.96 -16.15
C THR A 290 -31.03 16.22 -17.06
N PRO A 291 -32.05 16.88 -17.67
CA PRO A 291 -32.90 16.24 -18.65
C PRO A 291 -32.13 15.82 -19.89
N ILE A 292 -32.31 14.58 -20.33
CA ILE A 292 -31.64 13.99 -21.49
C ILE A 292 -32.63 13.19 -22.34
N HIS A 293 -32.20 12.83 -23.54
CA HIS A 293 -32.87 11.83 -24.38
C HIS A 293 -31.97 10.62 -24.55
N MET A 294 -32.47 9.43 -24.23
CA MET A 294 -31.78 8.17 -24.38
C MET A 294 -32.13 7.47 -25.72
N LYS A 295 -31.50 6.30 -25.94
CA LYS A 295 -31.83 5.44 -27.09
C LYS A 295 -33.32 5.20 -27.18
N LYS A 296 -33.85 5.00 -28.40
CA LYS A 296 -35.26 4.87 -28.68
C LYS A 296 -36.06 6.15 -28.39
N ASN A 297 -35.39 7.31 -28.39
CA ASN A 297 -35.96 8.63 -28.15
C ASN A 297 -36.76 8.76 -26.85
N ARG A 298 -36.33 8.11 -25.79
CA ARG A 298 -36.96 8.17 -24.47
C ARG A 298 -36.51 9.40 -23.69
N PRO A 299 -37.44 10.25 -23.23
CA PRO A 299 -37.12 11.28 -22.24
C PRO A 299 -36.59 10.62 -20.97
N ALA A 300 -35.52 11.18 -20.38
CA ALA A 300 -34.84 10.62 -19.23
C ALA A 300 -34.15 11.73 -18.42
N TYR A 301 -33.63 11.35 -17.25
CA TYR A 301 -32.79 12.21 -16.44
C TYR A 301 -31.41 11.58 -16.28
N MET A 302 -30.37 12.38 -16.39
CA MET A 302 -29.07 12.05 -15.91
C MET A 302 -28.96 12.58 -14.49
N MET A 303 -28.81 11.67 -13.51
CA MET A 303 -28.48 12.02 -12.15
C MET A 303 -26.97 12.14 -12.02
N SER A 304 -26.51 13.25 -11.44
CA SER A 304 -25.10 13.50 -11.12
C SER A 304 -24.95 13.76 -9.62
N VAL A 305 -24.00 13.12 -9.00
CA VAL A 305 -23.70 13.22 -7.57
C VAL A 305 -22.25 13.61 -7.41
N LEU A 306 -21.99 14.72 -6.72
CA LEU A 306 -20.65 15.18 -6.36
C LEU A 306 -20.34 14.73 -4.94
N CYS A 307 -19.29 13.93 -4.75
CA CYS A 307 -18.91 13.42 -3.43
C CYS A 307 -17.38 13.28 -3.27
N ARG A 308 -16.94 13.07 -2.04
CA ARG A 308 -15.54 12.71 -1.75
C ARG A 308 -15.29 11.26 -2.12
N GLU A 309 -14.02 10.90 -2.38
CA GLU A 309 -13.63 9.51 -2.68
C GLU A 309 -14.06 8.53 -1.58
N SER A 310 -13.93 8.91 -0.32
CA SER A 310 -14.33 8.10 0.84
C SER A 310 -15.83 7.79 0.89
N SER A 311 -16.67 8.60 0.24
CA SER A 311 -18.14 8.44 0.24
C SER A 311 -18.67 7.69 -0.99
N ILE A 312 -17.82 7.34 -1.96
CA ILE A 312 -18.27 6.73 -3.24
C ILE A 312 -19.11 5.47 -2.99
N VAL A 313 -18.64 4.57 -2.14
CA VAL A 313 -19.32 3.29 -1.88
C VAL A 313 -20.72 3.51 -1.31
N ALA A 314 -20.87 4.43 -0.36
CA ALA A 314 -22.17 4.75 0.24
C ALA A 314 -23.12 5.42 -0.79
N MET A 315 -22.59 6.31 -1.64
CA MET A 315 -23.37 6.94 -2.71
C MET A 315 -23.83 5.91 -3.75
N GLU A 316 -22.93 5.02 -4.19
CA GLU A 316 -23.27 3.95 -5.16
C GLU A 316 -24.35 3.02 -4.60
N GLU A 317 -24.29 2.66 -3.30
CA GLU A 317 -25.29 1.84 -2.65
C GLU A 317 -26.68 2.50 -2.67
N ILE A 318 -26.77 3.79 -2.32
CA ILE A 318 -28.04 4.54 -2.38
C ILE A 318 -28.55 4.59 -3.82
N ILE A 319 -27.71 4.94 -4.78
CA ILE A 319 -28.12 5.05 -6.20
C ILE A 319 -28.66 3.70 -6.70
N LEU A 320 -27.96 2.60 -6.45
CA LEU A 320 -28.34 1.28 -6.95
C LEU A 320 -29.58 0.71 -6.25
N THR A 321 -29.84 1.11 -5.01
CA THR A 321 -31.00 0.60 -4.24
C THR A 321 -32.25 1.45 -4.37
N GLN A 322 -32.10 2.77 -4.63
CA GLN A 322 -33.21 3.70 -4.69
C GLN A 322 -33.64 4.10 -6.12
N THR A 323 -32.91 3.64 -7.14
CA THR A 323 -33.23 3.90 -8.54
C THR A 323 -33.29 2.61 -9.35
N THR A 324 -33.71 2.72 -10.62
CA THR A 324 -33.78 1.60 -11.56
C THR A 324 -32.46 1.38 -12.32
N THR A 325 -31.41 2.13 -12.00
CA THR A 325 -30.14 2.02 -12.73
C THR A 325 -29.46 0.66 -12.49
N ILE A 326 -28.78 0.19 -13.54
CA ILE A 326 -27.94 -1.02 -13.48
C ILE A 326 -26.44 -0.69 -13.58
N GLY A 327 -26.08 0.59 -13.64
CA GLY A 327 -24.68 0.98 -13.77
C GLY A 327 -24.43 2.46 -13.54
N ILE A 328 -23.31 2.77 -12.96
CA ILE A 328 -22.86 4.11 -12.60
C ILE A 328 -21.53 4.38 -13.29
N ARG A 329 -21.39 5.55 -13.91
CA ARG A 329 -20.11 6.09 -14.38
C ARG A 329 -19.52 6.93 -13.27
N ARG A 330 -18.21 6.87 -13.06
CA ARG A 330 -17.53 7.72 -12.09
C ARG A 330 -16.21 8.24 -12.64
N TYR A 331 -15.91 9.48 -12.33
CA TYR A 331 -14.66 10.13 -12.70
C TYR A 331 -14.27 11.19 -11.67
N PRO A 332 -12.96 11.40 -11.42
CA PRO A 332 -12.50 12.47 -10.56
C PRO A 332 -12.69 13.82 -11.25
N THR A 333 -12.97 14.86 -10.46
CA THR A 333 -13.06 16.24 -10.92
C THR A 333 -12.34 17.16 -9.94
N GLU A 334 -11.63 18.14 -10.46
CA GLU A 334 -11.06 19.20 -9.66
C GLU A 334 -12.04 20.36 -9.57
N ARG A 335 -12.08 21.01 -8.41
CA ARG A 335 -12.89 22.23 -8.24
C ARG A 335 -12.07 23.31 -7.58
N THR A 336 -12.28 24.55 -8.00
CA THR A 336 -11.79 25.73 -7.30
C THR A 336 -12.85 26.20 -6.33
N VAL A 337 -12.50 26.24 -5.04
CA VAL A 337 -13.39 26.73 -3.98
C VAL A 337 -12.77 27.96 -3.36
N LEU A 338 -13.57 29.00 -3.11
CA LEU A 338 -13.12 30.17 -2.38
C LEU A 338 -12.95 29.83 -0.90
N GLU A 339 -11.96 30.43 -0.25
CA GLU A 339 -11.88 30.42 1.21
C GLU A 339 -13.21 30.94 1.77
N ARG A 340 -13.79 30.18 2.71
CA ARG A 340 -15.11 30.49 3.27
C ARG A 340 -15.08 30.36 4.79
N SER A 341 -15.82 31.24 5.45
CA SER A 341 -16.12 31.18 6.88
C SER A 341 -17.59 31.56 7.11
N GLU A 342 -18.14 31.05 8.19
CA GLU A 342 -19.48 31.42 8.64
C GLU A 342 -19.35 32.54 9.67
N ILE A 343 -20.18 33.55 9.55
CA ILE A 343 -20.28 34.65 10.47
C ILE A 343 -21.75 34.89 10.81
N GLN A 344 -22.02 35.35 12.03
CA GLN A 344 -23.34 35.77 12.43
C GLN A 344 -23.38 37.30 12.55
N VAL A 345 -24.43 37.92 12.10
CA VAL A 345 -24.65 39.36 12.15
C VAL A 345 -25.97 39.70 12.81
N GLU A 346 -25.96 40.73 13.62
CA GLU A 346 -27.18 41.26 14.24
C GLU A 346 -27.88 42.21 13.30
N THR A 347 -29.14 41.97 13.07
CA THR A 347 -30.01 42.81 12.20
C THR A 347 -31.22 43.30 12.98
N SER A 348 -32.00 44.20 12.39
CA SER A 348 -33.31 44.59 12.92
C SER A 348 -34.30 43.44 13.01
N TYR A 349 -34.03 42.32 12.35
CA TYR A 349 -34.80 41.08 12.42
C TYR A 349 -34.23 40.03 13.36
N GLY A 350 -33.19 40.38 14.15
CA GLY A 350 -32.43 39.48 14.99
C GLY A 350 -31.20 38.89 14.29
N PRO A 351 -30.55 37.87 14.90
CA PRO A 351 -29.34 37.30 14.40
C PRO A 351 -29.57 36.55 13.08
N ALA A 352 -28.64 36.69 12.14
CA ALA A 352 -28.67 36.01 10.88
C ALA A 352 -27.27 35.51 10.50
N ASP A 353 -27.20 34.27 10.00
CA ASP A 353 -25.97 33.63 9.58
C ASP A 353 -25.65 34.04 8.12
N VAL A 354 -24.38 34.30 7.88
CA VAL A 354 -23.86 34.76 6.59
C VAL A 354 -22.60 33.99 6.25
N LYS A 355 -22.55 33.42 5.06
CA LYS A 355 -21.35 32.85 4.49
C LYS A 355 -20.47 33.95 3.92
N MET A 356 -19.27 34.09 4.45
CA MET A 356 -18.25 35.00 3.95
C MET A 356 -17.25 34.23 3.09
N CYS A 357 -17.07 34.65 1.85
CA CYS A 357 -16.04 34.10 0.97
C CYS A 357 -14.95 35.14 0.69
N ALA A 358 -13.70 34.69 0.49
CA ALA A 358 -12.59 35.57 0.17
C ALA A 358 -11.90 35.16 -1.14
N TYR A 359 -11.54 36.15 -1.97
CA TYR A 359 -10.77 35.93 -3.19
C TYR A 359 -9.90 37.16 -3.50
N LYS A 360 -8.60 36.98 -3.56
CA LYS A 360 -7.63 38.04 -3.87
C LYS A 360 -7.84 39.31 -3.05
N GLY A 361 -8.09 39.17 -1.75
CA GLY A 361 -8.31 40.25 -0.80
C GLY A 361 -9.70 40.88 -0.84
N ARG A 362 -10.59 40.45 -1.72
CA ARG A 362 -11.99 40.86 -1.74
C ARG A 362 -12.82 39.89 -0.92
N LYS A 363 -13.77 40.41 -0.15
CA LYS A 363 -14.73 39.64 0.64
C LYS A 363 -16.10 39.73 0.00
N PHE A 364 -16.81 38.60 -0.01
CA PHE A 364 -18.17 38.46 -0.52
C PHE A 364 -19.05 37.89 0.58
N PHE A 365 -20.24 38.43 0.75
CA PHE A 365 -21.16 38.05 1.83
C PHE A 365 -22.44 37.49 1.23
N TYR A 366 -22.78 36.28 1.63
CA TYR A 366 -23.96 35.55 1.17
C TYR A 366 -24.78 35.15 2.41
N PRO A 367 -25.91 35.88 2.67
CA PRO A 367 -26.83 35.46 3.73
C PRO A 367 -27.30 34.02 3.54
N GLU A 368 -27.29 33.24 4.62
CA GLU A 368 -27.74 31.85 4.58
C GLU A 368 -29.27 31.77 4.38
N TYR A 369 -29.69 30.85 3.50
CA TYR A 369 -31.11 30.72 3.11
C TYR A 369 -32.05 30.50 4.31
N GLU A 370 -31.66 29.62 5.26
CA GLU A 370 -32.50 29.33 6.42
C GLU A 370 -32.68 30.55 7.34
N SER A 371 -31.67 31.39 7.48
CA SER A 371 -31.80 32.67 8.20
C SER A 371 -32.76 33.60 7.51
N ILE A 372 -32.67 33.77 6.17
CA ILE A 372 -33.61 34.62 5.40
C ILE A 372 -35.02 34.03 5.41
N ARG A 373 -35.16 32.71 5.21
CA ARG A 373 -36.45 32.03 5.28
C ARG A 373 -37.13 32.24 6.65
N ARG A 374 -36.40 32.08 7.75
CA ARG A 374 -36.93 32.35 9.07
C ARG A 374 -37.41 33.78 9.23
N ILE A 375 -36.63 34.77 8.80
CA ILE A 375 -37.03 36.19 8.83
C ILE A 375 -38.33 36.43 8.03
N CYS A 376 -38.44 35.90 6.81
CA CYS A 376 -39.63 36.00 6.00
C CYS A 376 -40.87 35.41 6.67
N MET A 377 -40.73 34.21 7.24
CA MET A 377 -41.87 33.48 7.86
C MET A 377 -42.31 34.07 9.18
N GLU A 378 -41.39 34.54 10.00
CA GLU A 378 -41.70 35.05 11.36
C GLU A 378 -42.08 36.53 11.36
N GLN A 379 -41.51 37.32 10.46
CA GLN A 379 -41.67 38.76 10.48
C GLN A 379 -42.38 39.35 9.24
N GLY A 380 -42.77 38.48 8.28
CA GLY A 380 -43.49 38.90 7.11
C GLY A 380 -42.71 39.80 6.13
N ALA A 381 -41.39 39.83 6.24
CA ALA A 381 -40.52 40.54 5.32
C ALA A 381 -40.45 39.85 3.98
N ASP A 382 -40.37 40.60 2.88
CA ASP A 382 -40.09 39.97 1.57
C ASP A 382 -38.61 39.52 1.49
N PHE A 383 -38.37 38.48 0.72
CA PHE A 383 -37.08 37.83 0.63
C PHE A 383 -35.96 38.77 0.19
N GLN A 384 -36.19 39.63 -0.77
CA GLN A 384 -35.18 40.53 -1.31
C GLN A 384 -34.77 41.58 -0.26
N THR A 385 -35.77 42.18 0.44
CA THR A 385 -35.52 43.15 1.50
C THR A 385 -34.73 42.52 2.65
N ALA A 386 -35.14 41.35 3.13
CA ALA A 386 -34.45 40.63 4.19
C ALA A 386 -32.99 40.28 3.77
N TYR A 387 -32.83 39.73 2.56
CA TYR A 387 -31.52 39.39 2.03
C TYR A 387 -30.58 40.59 1.91
N HIS A 388 -31.02 41.68 1.33
CA HIS A 388 -30.20 42.90 1.18
C HIS A 388 -29.85 43.51 2.52
N GLN A 389 -30.76 43.51 3.50
CA GLN A 389 -30.50 44.05 4.81
C GLN A 389 -29.45 43.24 5.61
N VAL A 390 -29.57 41.92 5.61
CA VAL A 390 -28.61 41.02 6.24
C VAL A 390 -27.22 41.17 5.60
N ARG A 391 -27.17 41.16 4.24
CA ARG A 391 -25.94 41.33 3.50
C ARG A 391 -25.27 42.69 3.81
N ARG A 392 -26.01 43.79 3.80
CA ARG A 392 -25.46 45.11 4.15
C ARG A 392 -24.90 45.15 5.53
N LYS A 393 -25.55 44.52 6.53
CA LYS A 393 -25.05 44.41 7.89
C LYS A 393 -23.74 43.63 7.95
N ALA A 394 -23.59 42.56 7.21
CA ALA A 394 -22.35 41.79 7.11
C ALA A 394 -21.21 42.62 6.48
N GLU A 395 -21.51 43.43 5.46
CA GLU A 395 -20.54 44.33 4.83
C GLU A 395 -20.08 45.45 5.78
N GLU A 396 -21.00 46.05 6.59
CA GLU A 396 -20.72 47.10 7.56
C GLU A 396 -19.89 46.60 8.76
N SER A 397 -20.20 45.40 9.28
CA SER A 397 -19.57 44.85 10.50
C SER A 397 -18.09 44.48 10.37
N ARG A 398 -17.49 44.62 9.20
CA ARG A 398 -16.08 44.28 8.93
C ARG A 398 -15.30 45.35 8.15
N GLN A 399 -15.73 46.61 8.26
CA GLN A 399 -14.92 47.77 7.89
C GLN A 399 -14.05 48.28 9.06
N ASP A 400 -14.30 47.73 10.24
CA ASP A 400 -13.45 47.85 11.45
C ASP A 400 -12.59 46.59 11.64
#